data_b66b3b4d60ef46873b73001c1601e6c3
#
_entry.id   b66b3b4d60ef46873b73001c1601e6c3
#
_cell.length_a   1.000
_cell.length_b   1.000
_cell.length_c   1.000
_cell.angle_alpha   90.00
_cell.angle_beta   90.00
_cell.angle_gamma   90.00
#
_symmetry.space_group_name_H-M   'P 1'
#
loop_
_entity.id
_entity.type
_entity.pdbx_description
1 polymer ?
#
loop_
_entity_poly.entity_id
_entity_poly.type
_entity_poly.pdbx_seq_one_letter_code
_entity_poly.pdbx_strand_id
1 'polypeptide(L)'
;SAPVFADLDGDGDFDLLVGNHEGSIDYWENKGNSEIADFVYNPTQFIGVAGGRNSVPAVLDLNGDGRNDLLTGNLIGQLRKFVRIEQGNGFYFRLERRKYLNLDIGIGSVPKITDLNNDQQPDLIIGSDSGNIISFQPDPEKPGILSWKPSLEYFKQLNLPIGGNPEFVDLDTDGDLDLIVGSEEGTLY
;
A
#
# COMPACT_ATOMS: atom_id res chain seq x y z
N SER A 1 -7.05 -6.44 -10.44
CA SER A 1 -6.71 -5.02 -10.28
C SER A 1 -6.77 -4.64 -8.80
N ALA A 2 -5.86 -3.79 -8.38
CA ALA A 2 -5.77 -3.30 -7.01
C ALA A 2 -5.72 -1.76 -7.05
N PRO A 3 -6.86 -1.08 -6.85
CA PRO A 3 -6.91 0.38 -6.84
C PRO A 3 -6.44 0.94 -5.49
N VAL A 4 -5.78 2.09 -5.54
CA VAL A 4 -5.42 2.92 -4.38
C VAL A 4 -5.59 4.38 -4.74
N PHE A 5 -6.11 5.17 -3.81
CA PHE A 5 -6.24 6.61 -3.93
C PHE A 5 -5.18 7.29 -3.06
N ALA A 6 -4.51 8.29 -3.62
CA ALA A 6 -3.54 9.13 -2.91
C ALA A 6 -3.33 10.44 -3.66
N ASP A 7 -3.12 11.53 -2.93
CA ASP A 7 -2.64 12.79 -3.50
C ASP A 7 -1.16 12.62 -3.87
N LEU A 8 -0.88 12.44 -5.16
CA LEU A 8 0.48 12.20 -5.64
C LEU A 8 1.14 13.45 -6.20
N ASP A 9 0.42 14.42 -6.71
CA ASP A 9 1.03 15.63 -7.25
C ASP A 9 1.03 16.80 -6.27
N GLY A 10 0.31 16.67 -5.13
CA GLY A 10 0.33 17.63 -4.03
C GLY A 10 -0.66 18.78 -4.22
N ASP A 11 -1.68 18.60 -5.05
CA ASP A 11 -2.68 19.62 -5.33
C ASP A 11 -3.88 19.58 -4.35
N GLY A 12 -3.96 18.57 -3.48
CA GLY A 12 -4.94 18.41 -2.41
C GLY A 12 -6.15 17.57 -2.80
N ASP A 13 -6.14 16.92 -3.95
CA ASP A 13 -7.13 15.92 -4.31
C ASP A 13 -6.51 14.53 -4.53
N PHE A 14 -7.37 13.50 -4.57
CA PHE A 14 -6.87 12.14 -4.71
C PHE A 14 -6.79 11.70 -6.16
N ASP A 15 -5.59 11.24 -6.53
CA ASP A 15 -5.31 10.49 -7.74
C ASP A 15 -5.64 9.01 -7.59
N LEU A 16 -5.71 8.28 -8.69
CA LEU A 16 -5.97 6.84 -8.72
C LEU A 16 -4.77 6.07 -9.28
N LEU A 17 -4.26 5.13 -8.50
CA LEU A 17 -3.33 4.11 -8.95
C LEU A 17 -4.03 2.77 -9.06
N VAL A 18 -3.75 2.04 -10.14
CA VAL A 18 -4.30 0.69 -10.33
C VAL A 18 -3.19 -0.29 -10.65
N GLY A 19 -2.91 -1.17 -9.71
CA GLY A 19 -2.02 -2.29 -9.96
C GLY A 19 -2.69 -3.39 -10.77
N ASN A 20 -1.93 -4.04 -11.65
CA ASN A 20 -2.49 -5.03 -12.57
C ASN A 20 -1.75 -6.38 -12.53
N HIS A 21 -2.32 -7.38 -13.23
CA HIS A 21 -1.80 -8.74 -13.28
C HIS A 21 -0.40 -8.83 -13.92
N GLU A 22 -0.09 -7.99 -14.88
CA GLU A 22 1.20 -7.99 -15.58
C GLU A 22 2.33 -7.39 -14.75
N GLY A 23 1.96 -6.63 -13.70
CA GLY A 23 2.90 -6.07 -12.75
C GLY A 23 3.22 -4.60 -12.99
N SER A 24 2.50 -3.93 -13.87
CA SER A 24 2.55 -2.47 -14.00
C SER A 24 1.58 -1.79 -13.04
N ILE A 25 1.77 -0.51 -12.88
CA ILE A 25 0.87 0.40 -12.17
C ILE A 25 0.36 1.40 -13.17
N ASP A 26 -0.95 1.48 -13.34
CA ASP A 26 -1.61 2.50 -14.13
C ASP A 26 -1.93 3.70 -13.23
N TYR A 27 -1.62 4.90 -13.70
CA TYR A 27 -1.83 6.15 -12.98
C TYR A 27 -2.85 7.01 -13.72
N TRP A 28 -3.82 7.46 -12.96
CA TRP A 28 -4.88 8.36 -13.39
C TRP A 28 -4.83 9.59 -12.50
N GLU A 29 -4.33 10.68 -13.07
CA GLU A 29 -4.24 11.97 -12.42
C GLU A 29 -5.64 12.61 -12.34
N ASN A 30 -6.03 13.10 -11.17
CA ASN A 30 -7.27 13.86 -11.03
C ASN A 30 -7.02 15.30 -11.47
N LYS A 31 -7.64 15.72 -12.56
CA LYS A 31 -7.60 17.09 -13.07
C LYS A 31 -8.80 17.94 -12.62
N GLY A 32 -9.64 17.36 -11.79
CA GLY A 32 -10.79 18.01 -11.21
C GLY A 32 -10.48 18.76 -9.91
N ASN A 33 -11.08 18.29 -8.85
CA ASN A 33 -10.83 18.76 -7.48
C ASN A 33 -11.37 17.73 -6.48
N SER A 34 -11.22 17.99 -5.18
CA SER A 34 -11.67 17.09 -4.10
C SER A 34 -13.17 16.81 -4.06
N GLU A 35 -14.00 17.62 -4.73
CA GLU A 35 -15.48 17.45 -4.78
C GLU A 35 -15.92 16.77 -6.08
N ILE A 36 -15.27 17.10 -7.20
CA ILE A 36 -15.61 16.59 -8.54
C ILE A 36 -14.34 16.11 -9.22
N ALA A 37 -14.14 14.80 -9.20
CA ALA A 37 -12.97 14.17 -9.80
C ALA A 37 -13.08 14.12 -11.35
N ASP A 38 -11.96 14.37 -12.04
CA ASP A 38 -11.77 14.21 -13.48
C ASP A 38 -10.49 13.42 -13.74
N PHE A 39 -10.57 12.09 -13.74
CA PHE A 39 -9.42 11.21 -13.86
C PHE A 39 -8.90 11.11 -15.29
N VAL A 40 -7.68 11.58 -15.51
CA VAL A 40 -7.00 11.54 -16.80
C VAL A 40 -5.83 10.55 -16.73
N TYR A 41 -5.82 9.56 -17.62
CA TYR A 41 -4.74 8.57 -17.69
C TYR A 41 -3.39 9.23 -17.99
N ASN A 42 -2.42 9.03 -17.09
CA ASN A 42 -1.08 9.59 -17.20
C ASN A 42 -0.01 8.52 -16.98
N PRO A 43 0.49 7.87 -18.04
CA PRO A 43 1.47 6.79 -17.92
C PRO A 43 2.90 7.28 -17.63
N THR A 44 3.19 8.57 -17.72
CA THR A 44 4.57 9.08 -17.78
C THR A 44 5.33 8.93 -16.46
N GLN A 45 4.68 9.14 -15.33
CA GLN A 45 5.31 9.07 -14.01
C GLN A 45 5.65 7.63 -13.58
N PHE A 46 4.97 6.65 -14.16
CA PHE A 46 5.11 5.23 -13.81
C PHE A 46 5.89 4.41 -14.85
N ILE A 47 6.53 5.05 -15.82
CA ILE A 47 7.40 4.37 -16.77
C ILE A 47 8.54 3.67 -16.03
N GLY A 48 8.63 2.34 -16.21
CA GLY A 48 9.66 1.50 -15.59
C GLY A 48 9.34 1.05 -14.16
N VAL A 49 8.20 1.43 -13.59
CA VAL A 49 7.71 0.82 -12.35
C VAL A 49 7.25 -0.61 -12.64
N ALA A 50 8.03 -1.57 -12.18
CA ALA A 50 7.73 -2.99 -12.28
C ALA A 50 7.47 -3.56 -10.90
N GLY A 51 6.21 -3.57 -10.47
CA GLY A 51 5.78 -4.08 -9.16
C GLY A 51 5.96 -5.60 -8.99
N GLY A 52 6.03 -6.32 -10.09
CA GLY A 52 5.96 -7.78 -10.14
C GLY A 52 4.53 -8.24 -10.45
N ARG A 53 4.36 -9.45 -10.96
CA ARG A 53 3.03 -9.97 -11.33
C ARG A 53 2.04 -9.81 -10.17
N ASN A 54 0.78 -9.48 -10.50
CA ASN A 54 -0.27 -9.14 -9.54
C ASN A 54 0.19 -8.00 -8.61
N SER A 55 0.64 -6.88 -9.19
CA SER A 55 1.08 -5.73 -8.39
C SER A 55 -0.07 -5.14 -7.58
N VAL A 56 0.21 -4.89 -6.29
CA VAL A 56 -0.71 -4.23 -5.36
C VAL A 56 0.02 -3.01 -4.79
N PRO A 57 -0.35 -1.79 -5.22
CA PRO A 57 0.29 -0.58 -4.72
C PRO A 57 -0.15 -0.22 -3.30
N ALA A 58 0.73 0.43 -2.56
CA ALA A 58 0.46 1.21 -1.36
C ALA A 58 1.37 2.43 -1.34
N VAL A 59 0.88 3.54 -0.84
CA VAL A 59 1.52 4.85 -0.95
C VAL A 59 1.74 5.45 0.43
N LEU A 60 2.96 5.88 0.71
CA LEU A 60 3.34 6.50 1.98
C LEU A 60 4.71 7.18 1.83
N ASP A 61 4.95 8.27 2.56
CA ASP A 61 6.29 8.84 2.73
C ASP A 61 7.18 7.90 3.57
N LEU A 62 8.01 7.10 2.88
CA LEU A 62 8.85 6.08 3.51
C LEU A 62 10.26 6.58 3.85
N ASN A 63 10.60 7.78 3.41
CA ASN A 63 11.94 8.34 3.60
C ASN A 63 11.95 9.63 4.43
N GLY A 64 10.77 10.18 4.77
CA GLY A 64 10.62 11.39 5.59
C GLY A 64 10.86 12.70 4.84
N ASP A 65 10.74 12.70 3.50
CA ASP A 65 10.96 13.90 2.68
C ASP A 65 9.69 14.72 2.43
N GLY A 66 8.56 14.28 2.98
CA GLY A 66 7.24 14.91 2.85
C GLY A 66 6.51 14.55 1.56
N ARG A 67 6.99 13.54 0.82
CA ARG A 67 6.38 13.09 -0.43
C ARG A 67 6.07 11.60 -0.39
N ASN A 68 4.99 11.23 -1.01
CA ASN A 68 4.57 9.85 -1.07
C ASN A 68 5.50 9.01 -1.95
N ASP A 69 6.13 8.00 -1.36
CA ASP A 69 6.82 6.89 -2.01
C ASP A 69 5.84 5.78 -2.38
N LEU A 70 6.29 4.75 -3.09
CA LEU A 70 5.45 3.64 -3.52
C LEU A 70 5.99 2.30 -2.98
N LEU A 71 5.14 1.55 -2.32
CA LEU A 71 5.31 0.11 -2.09
C LEU A 71 4.49 -0.66 -3.11
N THR A 72 5.00 -1.80 -3.56
CA THR A 72 4.20 -2.75 -4.34
C THR A 72 4.35 -4.14 -3.76
N GLY A 73 3.23 -4.76 -3.44
CA GLY A 73 3.16 -6.20 -3.25
C GLY A 73 3.09 -6.94 -4.58
N ASN A 74 3.34 -8.26 -4.57
CA ASN A 74 3.32 -9.08 -5.78
C ASN A 74 2.97 -10.54 -5.54
N LEU A 75 2.77 -11.29 -6.62
CA LEU A 75 2.37 -12.70 -6.59
C LEU A 75 3.32 -13.62 -5.79
N ILE A 76 4.61 -13.32 -5.74
CA ILE A 76 5.60 -14.14 -5.02
C ILE A 76 5.82 -13.70 -3.57
N GLY A 77 4.89 -12.95 -3.01
CA GLY A 77 4.89 -12.57 -1.59
C GLY A 77 5.97 -11.55 -1.18
N GLN A 78 6.54 -10.82 -2.12
CA GLN A 78 7.57 -9.83 -1.86
C GLN A 78 7.02 -8.42 -1.94
N LEU A 79 7.62 -7.51 -1.16
CA LEU A 79 7.44 -6.08 -1.30
C LEU A 79 8.58 -5.46 -2.08
N ARG A 80 8.26 -4.51 -2.97
CA ARG A 80 9.24 -3.63 -3.61
C ARG A 80 9.02 -2.21 -3.14
N LYS A 81 10.11 -1.52 -2.82
CA LYS A 81 10.11 -0.11 -2.48
C LYS A 81 10.64 0.71 -3.64
N PHE A 82 9.87 1.71 -4.03
CA PHE A 82 10.24 2.73 -4.98
C PHE A 82 10.20 4.08 -4.29
N VAL A 83 11.21 4.88 -4.50
CA VAL A 83 11.30 6.24 -3.99
C VAL A 83 10.89 7.22 -5.08
N ARG A 84 10.06 8.18 -4.70
CA ARG A 84 9.69 9.29 -5.57
C ARG A 84 10.86 10.23 -5.79
N ILE A 85 11.08 10.64 -7.03
CA ILE A 85 12.12 11.59 -7.44
C ILE A 85 11.46 12.70 -8.26
N GLU A 86 11.63 13.94 -7.82
CA GLU A 86 11.18 15.11 -8.57
C GLU A 86 12.06 15.35 -9.79
N GLN A 87 11.44 15.65 -10.93
CA GLN A 87 12.13 15.97 -12.17
C GLN A 87 11.37 17.01 -12.99
N GLY A 88 11.90 18.22 -13.08
CA GLY A 88 11.21 19.33 -13.78
C GLY A 88 9.90 19.69 -13.09
N ASN A 89 8.79 19.66 -13.84
CA ASN A 89 7.44 19.90 -13.32
C ASN A 89 6.67 18.61 -13.01
N GLY A 90 7.35 17.48 -12.90
CA GLY A 90 6.74 16.18 -12.61
C GLY A 90 7.65 15.34 -11.72
N PHE A 91 7.30 14.07 -11.60
CA PHE A 91 8.04 13.12 -10.79
C PHE A 91 8.14 11.75 -11.50
N TYR A 92 9.00 10.88 -10.98
CA TYR A 92 9.03 9.47 -11.36
C TYR A 92 9.39 8.62 -10.14
N PHE A 93 9.14 7.32 -10.22
CA PHE A 93 9.49 6.38 -9.17
C PHE A 93 10.74 5.58 -9.53
N ARG A 94 11.74 5.61 -8.64
CA ARG A 94 12.98 4.85 -8.76
C ARG A 94 12.97 3.65 -7.82
N LEU A 95 13.19 2.45 -8.35
CA LEU A 95 13.34 1.25 -7.54
C LEU A 95 14.52 1.40 -6.57
N GLU A 96 14.24 1.32 -5.28
CA GLU A 96 15.24 1.34 -4.21
C GLU A 96 15.53 -0.07 -3.66
N ARG A 97 14.47 -0.86 -3.42
CA ARG A 97 14.58 -2.22 -2.88
C ARG A 97 13.64 -3.19 -3.59
N ARG A 98 14.21 -4.30 -4.10
CA ARG A 98 13.43 -5.38 -4.71
C ARG A 98 12.80 -6.33 -3.69
N LYS A 99 13.38 -6.44 -2.49
CA LYS A 99 12.90 -7.22 -1.35
C LYS A 99 12.91 -6.32 -0.14
N TYR A 100 11.90 -5.46 -0.04
CA TYR A 100 11.76 -4.58 1.10
C TYR A 100 11.41 -5.41 2.34
N LEU A 101 12.03 -5.10 3.48
CA LEU A 101 11.94 -5.83 4.74
C LEU A 101 12.42 -7.30 4.70
N ASN A 102 13.01 -7.77 3.59
CA ASN A 102 13.36 -9.18 3.38
C ASN A 102 12.20 -10.16 3.63
N LEU A 103 10.99 -9.71 3.39
CA LEU A 103 9.78 -10.50 3.63
C LEU A 103 9.62 -11.57 2.57
N ASP A 104 9.13 -12.73 3.05
CA ASP A 104 8.55 -13.81 2.27
C ASP A 104 7.32 -14.29 3.05
N ILE A 105 6.14 -13.86 2.62
CA ILE A 105 4.88 -14.18 3.31
C ILE A 105 4.09 -15.28 2.61
N GLY A 106 4.72 -15.97 1.67
CA GLY A 106 4.11 -17.00 0.85
C GLY A 106 3.66 -16.49 -0.52
N ILE A 107 2.45 -16.80 -0.96
CA ILE A 107 1.90 -16.38 -2.25
C ILE A 107 1.08 -15.10 -2.06
N GLY A 108 1.28 -14.15 -2.95
CA GLY A 108 0.56 -12.88 -2.96
C GLY A 108 0.92 -11.99 -1.77
N SER A 109 1.29 -10.76 -2.00
CA SER A 109 1.45 -9.78 -0.92
C SER A 109 0.58 -8.57 -1.19
N VAL A 110 -0.22 -8.19 -0.18
CA VAL A 110 -1.17 -7.09 -0.24
C VAL A 110 -0.82 -6.12 0.88
N PRO A 111 0.03 -5.10 0.60
CA PRO A 111 0.35 -4.08 1.58
C PRO A 111 -0.83 -3.13 1.79
N LYS A 112 -1.10 -2.80 3.05
CA LYS A 112 -2.03 -1.76 3.48
C LYS A 112 -1.33 -0.83 4.46
N ILE A 113 -1.65 0.44 4.40
CA ILE A 113 -1.17 1.47 5.30
C ILE A 113 -2.36 2.06 6.03
N THR A 114 -2.35 1.99 7.34
CA THR A 114 -3.38 2.60 8.19
C THR A 114 -2.83 2.81 9.60
N ASP A 115 -3.40 3.71 10.36
CA ASP A 115 -3.14 3.84 11.79
C ASP A 115 -4.06 2.87 12.53
N LEU A 116 -3.53 1.68 12.86
CA LEU A 116 -4.33 0.58 13.41
C LEU A 116 -4.60 0.74 14.91
N ASN A 117 -3.77 1.53 15.61
CA ASN A 117 -3.81 1.67 17.06
C ASN A 117 -4.17 3.10 17.53
N ASN A 118 -4.53 3.98 16.61
CA ASN A 118 -4.88 5.38 16.86
C ASN A 118 -3.74 6.19 17.53
N ASP A 119 -2.46 5.85 17.23
CA ASP A 119 -1.30 6.57 17.76
C ASP A 119 -0.81 7.71 16.86
N GLN A 120 -1.51 7.97 15.75
CA GLN A 120 -1.22 8.95 14.71
C GLN A 120 0.05 8.63 13.90
N GLN A 121 0.52 7.38 13.96
CA GLN A 121 1.57 6.87 13.10
C GLN A 121 0.99 5.82 12.15
N PRO A 122 1.47 5.75 10.90
CA PRO A 122 1.01 4.73 9.98
C PRO A 122 1.59 3.37 10.35
N ASP A 123 0.73 2.34 10.41
CA ASP A 123 1.14 0.94 10.47
C ASP A 123 1.19 0.35 9.06
N LEU A 124 2.10 -0.59 8.83
CA LEU A 124 2.15 -1.39 7.60
C LEU A 124 1.60 -2.78 7.87
N ILE A 125 0.50 -3.11 7.24
CA ILE A 125 -0.12 -4.43 7.32
C ILE A 125 0.06 -5.12 5.97
N ILE A 126 0.38 -6.41 5.98
CA ILE A 126 0.58 -7.17 4.76
C ILE A 126 -0.22 -8.47 4.85
N GLY A 127 -1.24 -8.56 4.01
CA GLY A 127 -1.98 -9.79 3.78
C GLY A 127 -1.32 -10.68 2.72
N SER A 128 -1.64 -11.97 2.72
CA SER A 128 -1.23 -12.91 1.68
C SER A 128 -2.36 -13.81 1.23
N ASP A 129 -2.26 -14.33 -0.01
CA ASP A 129 -3.21 -15.31 -0.54
C ASP A 129 -3.27 -16.59 0.30
N SER A 130 -2.23 -16.84 1.12
CA SER A 130 -2.20 -17.97 2.05
C SER A 130 -3.01 -17.76 3.34
N GLY A 131 -3.66 -16.61 3.51
CA GLY A 131 -4.42 -16.24 4.71
C GLY A 131 -3.56 -15.73 5.86
N ASN A 132 -2.27 -15.47 5.64
CA ASN A 132 -1.41 -14.85 6.66
C ASN A 132 -1.58 -13.33 6.63
N ILE A 133 -1.63 -12.72 7.81
CA ILE A 133 -1.50 -11.27 7.98
C ILE A 133 -0.34 -11.01 8.94
N ILE A 134 0.53 -10.11 8.57
CA ILE A 134 1.61 -9.60 9.40
C ILE A 134 1.53 -8.08 9.48
N SER A 135 1.89 -7.51 10.62
CA SER A 135 1.90 -6.07 10.82
C SER A 135 3.25 -5.57 11.33
N PHE A 136 3.51 -4.32 11.01
CA PHE A 136 4.69 -3.59 11.41
C PHE A 136 4.27 -2.20 11.88
N GLN A 137 4.89 -1.75 12.95
CA GLN A 137 4.77 -0.39 13.47
C GLN A 137 6.05 0.39 13.20
N PRO A 138 6.00 1.73 13.17
CA PRO A 138 7.19 2.55 13.14
C PRO A 138 8.13 2.22 14.29
N ASP A 139 9.43 2.13 14.01
CA ASP A 139 10.45 1.86 15.02
C ASP A 139 10.84 3.17 15.75
N PRO A 140 10.42 3.37 17.00
CA PRO A 140 10.68 4.59 17.73
C PRO A 140 12.17 4.83 18.02
N GLU A 141 13.00 3.81 17.90
CA GLU A 141 14.44 3.92 18.09
C GLU A 141 15.17 4.51 16.86
N LYS A 142 14.45 4.68 15.74
CA LYS A 142 15.00 5.23 14.48
C LYS A 142 14.15 6.39 13.95
N PRO A 143 14.05 7.50 14.67
CA PRO A 143 13.28 8.64 14.23
C PRO A 143 13.87 9.26 12.95
N GLY A 144 13.01 9.81 12.09
CA GLY A 144 13.39 10.59 10.91
C GLY A 144 13.45 9.83 9.60
N ILE A 145 13.49 8.50 9.63
CA ILE A 145 13.26 7.63 8.47
C ILE A 145 12.27 6.57 8.92
N LEU A 146 11.19 6.38 8.19
CA LEU A 146 10.22 5.36 8.53
C LEU A 146 10.88 3.98 8.45
N SER A 147 11.20 3.43 9.60
CA SER A 147 11.69 2.07 9.76
C SER A 147 10.66 1.26 10.52
N TRP A 148 10.57 -0.02 10.20
CA TRP A 148 9.50 -0.87 10.68
C TRP A 148 9.98 -1.87 11.71
N LYS A 149 9.22 -2.01 12.79
CA LYS A 149 9.36 -3.05 13.79
C LYS A 149 8.18 -4.01 13.71
N PRO A 150 8.38 -5.32 13.61
CA PRO A 150 7.27 -6.27 13.59
C PRO A 150 6.37 -6.11 14.81
N SER A 151 5.07 -6.00 14.59
CA SER A 151 4.04 -6.04 15.62
C SER A 151 3.31 -7.37 15.51
N LEU A 152 3.54 -8.26 16.47
CA LEU A 152 3.01 -9.62 16.41
C LEU A 152 1.69 -9.80 17.18
N GLU A 153 1.13 -8.74 17.74
CA GLU A 153 0.04 -8.86 18.73
C GLU A 153 -1.35 -8.91 18.09
N TYR A 154 -1.58 -8.17 17.00
CA TYR A 154 -2.92 -7.97 16.46
C TYR A 154 -3.52 -9.20 15.77
N PHE A 155 -2.72 -10.01 15.06
CA PHE A 155 -3.26 -11.04 14.15
C PHE A 155 -2.91 -12.48 14.51
N LYS A 156 -2.24 -12.71 15.65
CA LYS A 156 -1.76 -14.05 16.08
C LYS A 156 -2.83 -15.13 16.22
N GLN A 157 -4.06 -14.73 16.46
CA GLN A 157 -5.17 -15.65 16.75
C GLN A 157 -6.19 -15.74 15.61
N LEU A 158 -5.97 -14.99 14.53
CA LEU A 158 -6.88 -15.02 13.41
C LEU A 158 -6.58 -16.24 12.53
N ASN A 159 -7.59 -17.04 12.32
CA ASN A 159 -7.56 -18.16 11.38
C ASN A 159 -8.32 -17.71 10.13
N LEU A 160 -7.62 -16.98 9.27
CA LEU A 160 -8.24 -16.38 8.09
C LEU A 160 -8.31 -17.37 6.93
N PRO A 161 -9.31 -17.24 6.08
CA PRO A 161 -9.44 -18.08 4.90
C PRO A 161 -8.32 -17.78 3.89
N ILE A 162 -8.08 -18.70 2.97
CA ILE A 162 -7.19 -18.51 1.83
C ILE A 162 -7.70 -17.34 0.97
N GLY A 163 -6.80 -16.49 0.49
CA GLY A 163 -7.14 -15.32 -0.34
C GLY A 163 -7.20 -14.00 0.43
N GLY A 164 -6.59 -13.94 1.63
CA GLY A 164 -6.66 -12.84 2.58
C GLY A 164 -6.23 -11.48 2.06
N ASN A 165 -7.15 -10.77 1.40
CA ASN A 165 -6.99 -9.35 1.10
C ASN A 165 -7.64 -8.53 2.23
N PRO A 166 -6.87 -8.00 3.20
CA PRO A 166 -7.41 -7.25 4.32
C PRO A 166 -7.79 -5.83 3.91
N GLU A 167 -8.90 -5.35 4.43
CA GLU A 167 -9.30 -3.96 4.47
C GLU A 167 -9.64 -3.54 5.89
N PHE A 168 -9.35 -2.29 6.22
CA PHE A 168 -9.58 -1.72 7.54
C PHE A 168 -10.51 -0.52 7.43
N VAL A 169 -11.61 -0.54 8.16
CA VAL A 169 -12.60 0.52 8.16
C VAL A 169 -13.37 0.50 9.47
N ASP A 170 -13.72 1.65 10.01
CA ASP A 170 -14.63 1.77 11.14
C ASP A 170 -16.06 1.60 10.62
N LEU A 171 -16.63 0.40 10.78
CA LEU A 171 -17.96 0.04 10.25
C LEU A 171 -19.11 0.46 11.17
N ASP A 172 -18.88 0.43 12.47
CA ASP A 172 -19.92 0.73 13.46
C ASP A 172 -19.79 2.12 14.09
N THR A 173 -18.78 2.88 13.66
CA THR A 173 -18.51 4.26 14.10
C THR A 173 -18.17 4.39 15.58
N ASP A 174 -17.51 3.37 16.15
CA ASP A 174 -17.04 3.41 17.53
C ASP A 174 -15.64 4.03 17.69
N GLY A 175 -14.97 4.30 16.59
CA GLY A 175 -13.66 4.94 16.51
C GLY A 175 -12.50 3.96 16.37
N ASP A 176 -12.75 2.65 16.41
CA ASP A 176 -11.76 1.62 16.16
C ASP A 176 -11.90 1.07 14.73
N LEU A 177 -10.80 0.55 14.17
CA LEU A 177 -10.83 -0.04 12.82
C LEU A 177 -11.23 -1.51 12.87
N ASP A 178 -12.28 -1.84 12.16
CA ASP A 178 -12.70 -3.21 11.89
C ASP A 178 -11.87 -3.82 10.75
N LEU A 179 -11.70 -5.13 10.78
CA LEU A 179 -11.02 -5.89 9.74
C LEU A 179 -12.04 -6.63 8.86
N ILE A 180 -12.03 -6.32 7.57
CA ILE A 180 -12.76 -7.09 6.57
C ILE A 180 -11.75 -7.89 5.75
N VAL A 181 -12.00 -9.17 5.54
CA VAL A 181 -11.13 -10.03 4.71
C VAL A 181 -11.94 -10.68 3.61
N GLY A 182 -11.57 -10.39 2.36
CA GLY A 182 -12.10 -11.09 1.20
C GLY A 182 -11.40 -12.44 0.99
N SER A 183 -12.15 -13.49 0.68
CA SER A 183 -11.61 -14.82 0.37
C SER A 183 -11.69 -15.14 -1.13
N GLU A 184 -10.91 -16.14 -1.57
CA GLU A 184 -10.99 -16.67 -2.95
C GLU A 184 -12.37 -17.24 -3.29
N GLU A 185 -13.14 -17.69 -2.31
CA GLU A 185 -14.50 -18.21 -2.49
C GLU A 185 -15.55 -17.11 -2.69
N GLY A 186 -15.13 -15.83 -2.62
CA GLY A 186 -16.02 -14.68 -2.75
C GLY A 186 -16.82 -14.37 -1.48
N THR A 187 -16.39 -14.88 -0.34
CA THR A 187 -16.99 -14.59 0.97
C THR A 187 -16.22 -13.46 1.66
N LEU A 188 -16.92 -12.61 2.42
CA LEU A 188 -16.33 -11.63 3.34
C LEU A 188 -16.41 -12.15 4.77
N TYR A 189 -15.37 -11.90 5.53
CA TYR A 189 -15.22 -12.25 6.95
C TYR A 189 -14.92 -11.02 7.75
#